data_67561aca069c8541d2e66c75708eb0be
#
_entry.id   67561aca069c8541d2e66c75708eb0be
#
_cell.length_a   1.000
_cell.length_b   1.000
_cell.length_c   1.000
_cell.angle_alpha   90.00
_cell.angle_beta   90.00
_cell.angle_gamma   90.00
#
_symmetry.space_group_name_H-M   'P 1'
#
loop_
_entity.id
_entity.type
_entity.pdbx_description
1 polymer ?
#
loop_
_entity_poly.entity_id
_entity_poly.type
_entity_poly.pdbx_seq_one_letter_code
_entity_poly.pdbx_strand_id
1 'polypeptide(L)'
;MGRKTVVMSSWGSKADRNSGVYSYICDFYGIPFERFTYSTTFEGVCKRAITNLREQGSIEPCFDYILIDESQDFAESFFKLCEMVTRKCVYVAGDIFQNVFDYEDVSRVEPQFLLNKCYRTDPKTLMCAHAIGMGLFKPDIPLRWLSDSGWSDCGYDIKKNDGYYDLYRKPLRRFEDLGDVKLSTLEVMPTKRERYFEKIIEIIAKIQKENETVEPEDIGIMFLENNNTNYELAKRLQIEIKKEFGWNVNIGYETKEKIKDTLFVSNKNNVKGLEFPFVICFMQGCLTDNLQTRNSIYMMLTRSFITSYFILPDEGIKNIEHIMQGVDQVNKNGYLHVKEPTDDQKKTLYNAIIQHTSIHQSQREIVEDVLDELRIPKNEREKFHKLIETLYKDEFDKDRVYEIVQTNYNMMNSK
;
A
#
# COMPACT_ATOMS: atom_id res chain seq x y z
N MET A 1 -28.63 -18.17 12.76
CA MET A 1 -27.17 -18.17 12.89
C MET A 1 -26.65 -16.76 12.65
N GLY A 2 -26.02 -16.14 13.65
CA GLY A 2 -25.48 -14.79 13.52
C GLY A 2 -24.28 -14.82 12.57
N ARG A 3 -24.19 -13.85 11.65
CA ARG A 3 -23.02 -13.65 10.79
C ARG A 3 -21.83 -13.34 11.68
N LYS A 4 -20.79 -14.16 11.64
CA LYS A 4 -19.58 -13.96 12.43
C LYS A 4 -18.47 -13.46 11.50
N THR A 5 -18.02 -12.22 11.69
CA THR A 5 -16.83 -11.68 11.06
C THR A 5 -15.65 -11.94 12.00
N VAL A 6 -14.53 -12.43 11.46
CA VAL A 6 -13.31 -12.70 12.23
C VAL A 6 -12.14 -12.04 11.49
N VAL A 7 -11.27 -11.39 12.24
CA VAL A 7 -9.99 -10.85 11.74
C VAL A 7 -8.91 -11.87 12.08
N MET A 8 -8.14 -12.27 11.09
CA MET A 8 -7.13 -13.32 11.20
C MET A 8 -5.81 -12.87 10.55
N SER A 9 -4.68 -13.35 11.05
CA SER A 9 -3.42 -13.29 10.30
C SER A 9 -3.47 -14.26 9.09
N SER A 10 -2.50 -14.19 8.20
CA SER A 10 -2.43 -15.13 7.07
C SER A 10 -2.03 -16.55 7.51
N TRP A 11 -0.99 -16.71 8.34
CA TRP A 11 -0.45 -18.01 8.75
C TRP A 11 -1.17 -18.61 9.96
N GLY A 12 -1.15 -17.90 11.07
CA GLY A 12 -1.70 -18.36 12.34
C GLY A 12 -0.80 -19.32 13.12
N SER A 13 -1.42 -20.05 14.03
CA SER A 13 -0.72 -20.95 14.97
C SER A 13 -1.51 -22.26 15.14
N LYS A 14 -0.78 -23.35 15.42
CA LYS A 14 -1.41 -24.66 15.72
C LYS A 14 -2.20 -24.64 17.04
N ALA A 15 -1.80 -23.78 17.98
CA ALA A 15 -2.46 -23.68 19.29
C ALA A 15 -3.82 -23.00 19.25
N ASP A 16 -3.99 -22.06 18.28
CA ASP A 16 -5.24 -21.34 18.05
C ASP A 16 -5.58 -21.34 16.57
N ARG A 17 -6.57 -22.13 16.19
CA ARG A 17 -7.02 -22.23 14.79
C ARG A 17 -7.54 -20.91 14.23
N ASN A 18 -8.10 -20.04 15.08
CA ASN A 18 -8.66 -18.76 14.64
C ASN A 18 -7.61 -17.65 14.53
N SER A 19 -6.36 -17.92 14.86
CA SER A 19 -5.27 -16.94 14.77
C SER A 19 -4.81 -16.65 13.35
N GLY A 20 -5.15 -17.51 12.38
CA GLY A 20 -4.81 -17.31 10.98
C GLY A 20 -5.69 -18.08 10.00
N VAL A 21 -5.75 -17.58 8.77
CA VAL A 21 -6.53 -18.21 7.68
C VAL A 21 -5.98 -19.60 7.37
N TYR A 22 -4.66 -19.74 7.22
CA TYR A 22 -4.03 -21.05 6.96
C TYR A 22 -4.24 -22.05 8.11
N SER A 23 -4.07 -21.62 9.37
CA SER A 23 -4.32 -22.51 10.53
C SER A 23 -5.77 -22.94 10.62
N TYR A 24 -6.72 -22.04 10.29
CA TYR A 24 -8.13 -22.37 10.24
C TYR A 24 -8.47 -23.39 9.16
N ILE A 25 -7.91 -23.22 7.94
CA ILE A 25 -8.07 -24.16 6.82
C ILE A 25 -7.51 -25.53 7.20
N CYS A 26 -6.32 -25.58 7.79
CA CYS A 26 -5.71 -26.85 8.23
C CYS A 26 -6.60 -27.58 9.24
N ASP A 27 -7.13 -26.89 10.24
CA ASP A 27 -8.02 -27.49 11.23
C ASP A 27 -9.35 -27.94 10.63
N PHE A 28 -9.97 -27.10 9.78
CA PHE A 28 -11.29 -27.40 9.21
C PHE A 28 -11.28 -28.63 8.28
N TYR A 29 -10.23 -28.77 7.45
CA TYR A 29 -10.13 -29.87 6.48
C TYR A 29 -9.23 -31.03 6.95
N GLY A 30 -8.73 -30.99 8.20
CA GLY A 30 -7.85 -32.04 8.73
C GLY A 30 -6.48 -32.12 8.03
N ILE A 31 -5.98 -31.01 7.51
CA ILE A 31 -4.67 -30.92 6.86
C ILE A 31 -3.59 -30.68 7.92
N PRO A 32 -2.40 -31.32 7.83
CA PRO A 32 -1.31 -31.07 8.75
C PRO A 32 -0.86 -29.60 8.73
N PHE A 33 -0.90 -28.94 9.89
CA PHE A 33 -0.39 -27.58 10.04
C PHE A 33 1.14 -27.56 10.07
N GLU A 34 1.77 -26.78 9.19
CA GLU A 34 3.21 -26.58 9.15
C GLU A 34 3.59 -25.21 9.75
N ARG A 35 4.60 -25.22 10.63
CA ARG A 35 5.14 -23.99 11.23
C ARG A 35 6.17 -23.34 10.32
N PHE A 36 6.36 -22.04 10.50
CA PHE A 36 7.47 -21.35 9.85
C PHE A 36 8.81 -21.93 10.26
N THR A 37 9.66 -22.19 9.26
CA THR A 37 11.08 -22.50 9.41
C THR A 37 11.83 -21.79 8.27
N TYR A 38 13.15 -21.71 8.33
CA TYR A 38 13.95 -21.15 7.23
C TYR A 38 13.77 -21.89 5.90
N SER A 39 13.36 -23.16 5.94
CA SER A 39 13.09 -24.00 4.76
C SER A 39 11.61 -24.09 4.40
N THR A 40 10.72 -23.51 5.20
CA THR A 40 9.26 -23.59 5.02
C THR A 40 8.71 -22.19 4.79
N THR A 41 8.51 -21.83 3.51
CA THR A 41 7.92 -20.55 3.13
C THR A 41 6.39 -20.60 3.21
N PHE A 42 5.74 -19.43 3.35
CA PHE A 42 4.28 -19.36 3.33
C PHE A 42 3.70 -19.83 1.99
N GLU A 43 4.34 -19.46 0.90
CA GLU A 43 3.99 -19.96 -0.43
C GLU A 43 4.03 -21.49 -0.51
N GLY A 44 5.08 -22.09 0.05
CA GLY A 44 5.24 -23.54 0.06
C GLY A 44 4.13 -24.27 0.82
N VAL A 45 3.73 -23.76 2.00
CA VAL A 45 2.64 -24.37 2.78
C VAL A 45 1.29 -24.20 2.09
N CYS A 46 1.04 -23.06 1.44
CA CYS A 46 -0.18 -22.84 0.65
C CYS A 46 -0.26 -23.82 -0.53
N LYS A 47 0.83 -24.03 -1.27
CA LYS A 47 0.88 -25.00 -2.38
C LYS A 47 0.59 -26.43 -1.91
N ARG A 48 1.15 -26.86 -0.77
CA ARG A 48 0.87 -28.19 -0.20
C ARG A 48 -0.57 -28.32 0.30
N ALA A 49 -1.11 -27.29 0.93
CA ALA A 49 -2.51 -27.26 1.33
C ALA A 49 -3.45 -27.39 0.13
N ILE A 50 -3.18 -26.70 -0.97
CA ILE A 50 -3.93 -26.82 -2.23
C ILE A 50 -3.88 -28.27 -2.76
N THR A 51 -2.71 -28.91 -2.72
CA THR A 51 -2.56 -30.29 -3.16
C THR A 51 -3.40 -31.24 -2.29
N ASN A 52 -3.28 -31.13 -0.96
CA ASN A 52 -4.05 -31.95 -0.01
C ASN A 52 -5.56 -31.76 -0.20
N LEU A 53 -6.03 -30.53 -0.41
CA LEU A 53 -7.45 -30.26 -0.66
C LEU A 53 -7.94 -30.91 -1.96
N ARG A 54 -7.14 -30.85 -3.03
CA ARG A 54 -7.50 -31.49 -4.31
C ARG A 54 -7.58 -33.01 -4.20
N GLU A 55 -6.72 -33.61 -3.41
CA GLU A 55 -6.72 -35.08 -3.16
C GLU A 55 -7.96 -35.51 -2.38
N GLN A 56 -8.56 -34.65 -1.55
CA GLN A 56 -9.81 -34.96 -0.84
C GLN A 56 -11.06 -34.95 -1.75
N GLY A 57 -10.94 -34.46 -2.97
CA GLY A 57 -12.03 -34.45 -3.97
C GLY A 57 -12.97 -33.25 -3.80
N SER A 58 -14.22 -33.49 -3.37
CA SER A 58 -15.18 -32.38 -3.21
C SER A 58 -14.87 -31.54 -1.98
N ILE A 59 -14.65 -30.24 -2.17
CA ILE A 59 -14.35 -29.30 -1.09
C ILE A 59 -15.63 -28.51 -0.76
N GLU A 60 -16.13 -28.63 0.47
CA GLU A 60 -17.17 -27.75 0.97
C GLU A 60 -16.54 -26.46 1.48
N PRO A 61 -16.88 -25.27 0.91
CA PRO A 61 -16.25 -24.00 1.33
C PRO A 61 -16.50 -23.69 2.80
N CYS A 62 -15.45 -23.32 3.52
CA CYS A 62 -15.52 -22.99 4.96
C CYS A 62 -15.75 -21.50 5.23
N PHE A 63 -15.61 -20.64 4.20
CA PHE A 63 -15.91 -19.21 4.28
C PHE A 63 -16.99 -18.82 3.27
N ASP A 64 -17.83 -17.84 3.61
CA ASP A 64 -18.70 -17.20 2.63
C ASP A 64 -17.98 -16.12 1.84
N TYR A 65 -17.16 -15.32 2.53
CA TYR A 65 -16.34 -14.25 1.97
C TYR A 65 -14.99 -14.21 2.67
N ILE A 66 -13.93 -13.88 1.92
CA ILE A 66 -12.61 -13.53 2.46
C ILE A 66 -12.28 -12.14 1.95
N LEU A 67 -11.79 -11.27 2.85
CA LEU A 67 -11.21 -9.98 2.50
C LEU A 67 -9.72 -10.04 2.83
N ILE A 68 -8.88 -9.85 1.82
CA ILE A 68 -7.41 -9.83 1.95
C ILE A 68 -6.96 -8.39 1.79
N ASP A 69 -6.34 -7.85 2.83
CA ASP A 69 -5.67 -6.56 2.80
C ASP A 69 -4.16 -6.74 2.58
N GLU A 70 -3.49 -5.70 2.10
CA GLU A 70 -2.05 -5.71 1.83
C GLU A 70 -1.62 -6.88 0.92
N SER A 71 -2.32 -7.05 -0.19
CA SER A 71 -2.15 -8.19 -1.09
C SER A 71 -0.73 -8.37 -1.65
N GLN A 72 0.04 -7.29 -1.74
CA GLN A 72 1.43 -7.31 -2.17
C GLN A 72 2.35 -8.14 -1.26
N ASP A 73 1.89 -8.52 -0.05
CA ASP A 73 2.67 -9.37 0.86
C ASP A 73 2.51 -10.86 0.57
N PHE A 74 1.62 -11.24 -0.35
CA PHE A 74 1.23 -12.63 -0.53
C PHE A 74 1.54 -13.14 -1.94
N ALA A 75 2.02 -14.39 -1.99
CA ALA A 75 2.19 -15.10 -3.25
C ALA A 75 0.85 -15.59 -3.81
N GLU A 76 0.80 -15.82 -5.11
CA GLU A 76 -0.38 -16.30 -5.86
C GLU A 76 -1.03 -17.56 -5.23
N SER A 77 -0.21 -18.45 -4.66
CA SER A 77 -0.71 -19.67 -4.01
C SER A 77 -1.64 -19.39 -2.83
N PHE A 78 -1.47 -18.26 -2.11
CA PHE A 78 -2.37 -17.90 -1.02
C PHE A 78 -3.74 -17.48 -1.55
N PHE A 79 -3.78 -16.68 -2.62
CA PHE A 79 -5.03 -16.29 -3.26
C PHE A 79 -5.79 -17.51 -3.78
N LYS A 80 -5.09 -18.42 -4.49
CA LYS A 80 -5.67 -19.69 -4.96
C LYS A 80 -6.22 -20.55 -3.82
N LEU A 81 -5.51 -20.61 -2.69
CA LEU A 81 -5.98 -21.32 -1.52
C LEU A 81 -7.27 -20.69 -0.97
N CYS A 82 -7.30 -19.35 -0.84
CA CYS A 82 -8.48 -18.62 -0.37
C CYS A 82 -9.68 -18.82 -1.32
N GLU A 83 -9.48 -18.77 -2.63
CA GLU A 83 -10.53 -19.01 -3.63
C GLU A 83 -11.14 -20.40 -3.52
N MET A 84 -10.32 -21.44 -3.31
CA MET A 84 -10.79 -22.83 -3.20
C MET A 84 -11.72 -23.06 -2.01
N VAL A 85 -11.54 -22.30 -0.91
CA VAL A 85 -12.27 -22.48 0.35
C VAL A 85 -13.36 -21.45 0.58
N THR A 86 -13.58 -20.56 -0.40
CA THR A 86 -14.59 -19.48 -0.33
C THR A 86 -15.78 -19.78 -1.23
N ARG A 87 -17.00 -19.64 -0.66
CA ARG A 87 -18.25 -19.94 -1.37
C ARG A 87 -18.66 -18.85 -2.36
N LYS A 88 -18.45 -17.58 -2.02
CA LYS A 88 -19.00 -16.46 -2.78
C LYS A 88 -17.93 -15.61 -3.44
N CYS A 89 -17.08 -14.94 -2.67
CA CYS A 89 -16.09 -14.02 -3.22
C CYS A 89 -14.89 -13.82 -2.29
N VAL A 90 -13.71 -13.70 -2.89
CA VAL A 90 -12.48 -13.23 -2.25
C VAL A 90 -12.25 -11.80 -2.75
N TYR A 91 -12.25 -10.84 -1.82
CA TYR A 91 -11.89 -9.46 -2.09
C TYR A 91 -10.42 -9.26 -1.77
N VAL A 92 -9.70 -8.67 -2.71
CA VAL A 92 -8.25 -8.45 -2.60
C VAL A 92 -7.97 -6.96 -2.69
N ALA A 93 -7.37 -6.38 -1.65
CA ALA A 93 -6.92 -5.00 -1.62
C ALA A 93 -5.40 -4.93 -1.48
N GLY A 94 -4.77 -3.99 -2.16
CA GLY A 94 -3.32 -3.79 -2.10
C GLY A 94 -2.93 -2.34 -2.39
N ASP A 95 -1.72 -1.98 -1.96
CA ASP A 95 -1.13 -0.68 -2.23
C ASP A 95 -0.26 -0.77 -3.48
N ILE A 96 -0.67 -0.05 -4.51
CA ILE A 96 0.03 -0.04 -5.78
C ILE A 96 1.44 0.52 -5.70
N PHE A 97 1.66 1.53 -4.84
CA PHE A 97 2.98 2.11 -4.68
C PHE A 97 3.97 1.14 -4.02
N GLN A 98 3.51 0.23 -3.19
CA GLN A 98 4.37 -0.83 -2.66
C GLN A 98 4.78 -1.80 -3.77
N ASN A 99 3.90 -2.12 -4.71
CA ASN A 99 4.21 -2.96 -5.87
C ASN A 99 5.18 -2.30 -6.86
N VAL A 100 5.13 -0.97 -7.01
CA VAL A 100 6.05 -0.23 -7.90
C VAL A 100 7.52 -0.45 -7.53
N PHE A 101 7.80 -0.82 -6.28
CA PHE A 101 9.17 -1.03 -5.79
C PHE A 101 9.66 -2.48 -5.91
N ASP A 102 8.78 -3.46 -6.17
CA ASP A 102 9.20 -4.85 -6.34
C ASP A 102 9.74 -5.12 -7.76
N TYR A 103 10.86 -5.83 -7.83
CA TYR A 103 11.58 -6.09 -9.08
C TYR A 103 11.09 -7.32 -9.83
N GLU A 104 10.53 -8.27 -9.11
CA GLU A 104 10.18 -9.57 -9.66
C GLU A 104 8.66 -9.63 -9.90
N ASP A 105 8.33 -9.78 -11.18
CA ASP A 105 6.99 -10.13 -11.63
C ASP A 105 5.87 -9.19 -11.17
N VAL A 106 5.88 -7.96 -11.68
CA VAL A 106 4.65 -7.19 -11.70
C VAL A 106 3.71 -7.89 -12.68
N SER A 107 3.08 -8.95 -12.19
CA SER A 107 1.86 -9.46 -12.78
C SER A 107 0.94 -8.25 -12.92
N ARG A 108 0.52 -7.94 -14.14
CA ARG A 108 -0.39 -6.84 -14.44
C ARG A 108 -1.68 -7.07 -13.66
N VAL A 109 -1.75 -6.53 -12.46
CA VAL A 109 -2.97 -6.57 -11.67
C VAL A 109 -3.87 -5.49 -12.21
N GLU A 110 -4.87 -5.86 -12.97
CA GLU A 110 -5.95 -4.96 -13.36
C GLU A 110 -6.93 -4.86 -12.17
N PRO A 111 -6.93 -3.72 -11.42
CA PRO A 111 -7.85 -3.59 -10.30
C PRO A 111 -9.27 -3.36 -10.82
N GLN A 112 -10.25 -4.08 -10.27
CA GLN A 112 -11.68 -3.83 -10.55
C GLN A 112 -12.13 -2.48 -9.97
N PHE A 113 -11.50 -2.03 -8.88
CA PHE A 113 -11.76 -0.75 -8.24
C PHE A 113 -10.45 -0.08 -7.88
N LEU A 114 -10.31 1.20 -8.23
CA LEU A 114 -9.16 2.00 -7.89
C LEU A 114 -9.53 3.08 -6.88
N LEU A 115 -8.88 3.03 -5.71
CA LEU A 115 -8.97 4.08 -4.69
C LEU A 115 -7.77 5.02 -4.85
N ASN A 116 -7.93 6.07 -5.66
CA ASN A 116 -6.86 7.01 -5.98
C ASN A 116 -6.72 8.19 -5.00
N LYS A 117 -7.56 8.25 -3.99
CA LYS A 117 -7.54 9.30 -2.96
C LYS A 117 -6.96 8.76 -1.66
N CYS A 118 -5.92 9.40 -1.16
CA CYS A 118 -5.34 9.07 0.14
C CYS A 118 -6.00 9.94 1.22
N TYR A 119 -6.69 9.30 2.18
CA TYR A 119 -7.38 9.97 3.29
C TYR A 119 -6.55 10.02 4.56
N ARG A 120 -5.42 9.35 4.60
CA ARG A 120 -4.59 9.19 5.80
C ARG A 120 -3.45 10.18 5.86
N THR A 121 -2.65 10.23 4.83
CA THR A 121 -1.38 10.97 4.80
C THR A 121 -1.60 12.35 4.16
N ASP A 122 -0.95 13.38 4.70
CA ASP A 122 -0.94 14.71 4.10
C ASP A 122 -0.44 14.66 2.65
N PRO A 123 -1.05 15.39 1.71
CA PRO A 123 -0.67 15.35 0.30
C PRO A 123 0.81 15.67 0.04
N LYS A 124 1.41 16.63 0.77
CA LYS A 124 2.83 16.98 0.60
C LYS A 124 3.75 15.88 1.11
N THR A 125 3.45 15.30 2.28
CA THR A 125 4.18 14.14 2.81
C THR A 125 4.12 12.97 1.84
N LEU A 126 2.94 12.68 1.28
CA LEU A 126 2.76 11.61 0.32
C LEU A 126 3.54 11.86 -0.98
N MET A 127 3.50 13.09 -1.52
CA MET A 127 4.28 13.49 -2.69
C MET A 127 5.78 13.33 -2.46
N CYS A 128 6.28 13.79 -1.31
CA CYS A 128 7.69 13.63 -0.95
C CYS A 128 8.09 12.16 -0.78
N ALA A 129 7.25 11.35 -0.13
CA ALA A 129 7.48 9.92 0.05
C ALA A 129 7.53 9.17 -1.29
N HIS A 130 6.62 9.47 -2.23
CA HIS A 130 6.67 8.96 -3.60
C HIS A 130 7.95 9.39 -4.31
N ALA A 131 8.31 10.67 -4.22
CA ALA A 131 9.49 11.19 -4.88
C ALA A 131 10.80 10.57 -4.35
N ILE A 132 10.91 10.37 -3.04
CA ILE A 132 12.04 9.67 -2.41
C ILE A 132 12.06 8.20 -2.85
N GLY A 133 10.92 7.53 -2.78
CA GLY A 133 10.77 6.12 -3.14
C GLY A 133 11.12 5.87 -4.61
N MET A 134 10.53 6.61 -5.53
CA MET A 134 10.73 6.47 -6.97
C MET A 134 12.01 7.16 -7.49
N GLY A 135 12.75 7.86 -6.62
CA GLY A 135 13.96 8.59 -7.01
C GLY A 135 13.71 9.79 -7.92
N LEU A 136 12.52 10.43 -7.83
CA LEU A 136 12.15 11.53 -8.73
C LEU A 136 12.95 12.80 -8.52
N PHE A 137 13.55 12.98 -7.35
CA PHE A 137 14.44 14.11 -7.07
C PHE A 137 15.85 13.94 -7.62
N LYS A 138 16.18 12.78 -8.19
CA LYS A 138 17.53 12.56 -8.77
C LYS A 138 17.75 13.48 -9.97
N PRO A 139 18.95 14.07 -10.10
CA PRO A 139 19.24 14.99 -11.20
C PRO A 139 19.30 14.30 -12.58
N ASP A 140 19.61 13.00 -12.60
CA ASP A 140 19.81 12.24 -13.83
C ASP A 140 18.54 11.50 -14.28
N ILE A 141 18.43 10.24 -13.86
CA ILE A 141 17.31 9.35 -14.21
C ILE A 141 16.62 8.91 -12.92
N PRO A 142 15.29 9.04 -12.82
CA PRO A 142 14.55 8.49 -11.69
C PRO A 142 14.67 6.95 -11.65
N LEU A 143 14.37 6.34 -10.52
CA LEU A 143 14.36 4.87 -10.39
C LEU A 143 13.10 4.27 -10.98
N ARG A 144 12.00 5.02 -10.95
CA ARG A 144 10.69 4.63 -11.47
C ARG A 144 10.01 5.86 -12.07
N TRP A 145 9.19 5.60 -13.08
CA TRP A 145 8.35 6.62 -13.72
C TRP A 145 7.02 6.01 -14.11
N LEU A 146 5.93 6.74 -13.97
CA LEU A 146 4.61 6.30 -14.39
C LEU A 146 4.20 6.96 -15.69
N SER A 147 3.32 6.31 -16.46
CA SER A 147 2.64 6.95 -17.59
C SER A 147 1.73 8.07 -17.10
N ASP A 148 1.25 8.93 -18.01
CA ASP A 148 0.30 9.98 -17.67
C ASP A 148 -0.97 9.41 -17.01
N SER A 149 -1.51 8.31 -17.58
CA SER A 149 -2.62 7.59 -16.96
C SER A 149 -2.24 7.06 -15.59
N GLY A 150 -1.07 6.45 -15.43
CA GLY A 150 -0.58 5.94 -14.15
C GLY A 150 -0.48 7.02 -13.08
N TRP A 151 0.01 8.23 -13.42
CA TRP A 151 0.01 9.37 -12.50
C TRP A 151 -1.41 9.78 -12.09
N SER A 152 -2.33 9.88 -13.07
CA SER A 152 -3.72 10.22 -12.80
C SER A 152 -4.41 9.17 -11.94
N ASP A 153 -4.15 7.89 -12.19
CA ASP A 153 -4.67 6.75 -11.44
C ASP A 153 -4.19 6.76 -9.99
N CYS A 154 -2.97 7.23 -9.78
CA CYS A 154 -2.41 7.46 -8.45
C CYS A 154 -2.92 8.75 -7.78
N GLY A 155 -3.86 9.45 -8.39
CA GLY A 155 -4.50 10.65 -7.84
C GLY A 155 -3.71 11.94 -8.02
N TYR A 156 -2.86 12.00 -9.06
CA TYR A 156 -2.16 13.23 -9.43
C TYR A 156 -2.85 13.97 -10.56
N ASP A 157 -2.97 15.29 -10.43
CA ASP A 157 -3.25 16.20 -11.52
C ASP A 157 -1.90 16.62 -12.14
N ILE A 158 -1.76 16.48 -13.47
CA ILE A 158 -0.50 16.69 -14.20
C ILE A 158 -0.53 18.02 -14.95
N LYS A 159 0.54 18.82 -14.84
CA LYS A 159 0.84 19.92 -15.77
C LYS A 159 2.24 19.70 -16.34
N LYS A 160 2.36 19.81 -17.67
CA LYS A 160 3.65 19.65 -18.36
C LYS A 160 4.15 21.01 -18.83
N ASN A 161 5.40 21.32 -18.49
CA ASN A 161 6.06 22.57 -18.85
C ASN A 161 7.54 22.28 -19.22
N ASP A 162 7.94 22.54 -20.47
CA ASP A 162 9.33 22.55 -20.92
C ASP A 162 10.19 21.34 -20.46
N GLY A 163 9.65 20.14 -20.59
CA GLY A 163 10.33 18.90 -20.18
C GLY A 163 10.29 18.61 -18.67
N TYR A 164 9.39 19.28 -17.95
CA TYR A 164 9.10 19.01 -16.54
C TYR A 164 7.64 18.65 -16.34
N TYR A 165 7.39 17.82 -15.31
CA TYR A 165 6.08 17.54 -14.78
C TYR A 165 5.88 18.29 -13.46
N ASP A 166 4.79 19.06 -13.39
CA ASP A 166 4.27 19.60 -12.15
C ASP A 166 3.12 18.70 -11.72
N LEU A 167 3.34 17.92 -10.66
CA LEU A 167 2.41 16.90 -10.17
C LEU A 167 1.73 17.42 -8.91
N TYR A 168 0.42 17.61 -8.98
CA TYR A 168 -0.40 18.14 -7.90
C TYR A 168 -1.26 17.05 -7.28
N ARG A 169 -1.50 17.13 -5.98
CA ARG A 169 -2.53 16.34 -5.30
C ARG A 169 -3.49 17.27 -4.59
N LYS A 170 -4.78 17.02 -4.75
CA LYS A 170 -5.80 17.80 -4.02
C LYS A 170 -5.83 17.33 -2.57
N PRO A 171 -5.86 18.24 -1.59
CA PRO A 171 -6.11 17.89 -0.22
C PRO A 171 -7.51 17.26 -0.10
N LEU A 172 -7.66 16.28 0.76
CA LEU A 172 -8.95 15.72 1.11
C LEU A 172 -9.50 16.44 2.34
N ARG A 173 -10.79 16.32 2.57
CA ARG A 173 -11.56 17.03 3.60
C ARG A 173 -10.88 17.10 4.99
N ARG A 174 -10.10 16.08 5.36
CA ARG A 174 -9.32 16.07 6.62
C ARG A 174 -8.22 17.15 6.65
N PHE A 175 -7.74 17.60 5.47
CA PHE A 175 -6.60 18.51 5.31
C PHE A 175 -6.97 19.84 4.65
N GLU A 176 -8.25 20.02 4.27
CA GLU A 176 -8.72 21.27 3.64
C GLU A 176 -8.49 22.48 4.56
N ASP A 177 -8.75 22.31 5.85
CA ASP A 177 -8.58 23.37 6.86
C ASP A 177 -7.10 23.65 7.17
N LEU A 178 -6.17 22.76 6.78
CA LEU A 178 -4.72 22.92 6.95
C LEU A 178 -4.05 23.57 5.73
N GLY A 179 -4.79 23.81 4.64
CA GLY A 179 -4.26 24.33 3.38
C GLY A 179 -3.58 25.69 3.49
N ASP A 180 -4.02 26.54 4.42
CA ASP A 180 -3.46 27.88 4.67
C ASP A 180 -2.33 27.89 5.69
N VAL A 181 -2.08 26.77 6.38
CA VAL A 181 -1.01 26.66 7.37
C VAL A 181 0.28 26.28 6.65
N LYS A 182 1.31 27.12 6.77
CA LYS A 182 2.68 26.85 6.26
C LYS A 182 3.38 25.79 7.11
N LEU A 183 2.82 24.58 7.15
CA LEU A 183 3.45 23.44 7.84
C LEU A 183 4.46 22.76 6.90
N SER A 184 5.64 22.50 7.43
CA SER A 184 6.58 21.55 6.85
C SER A 184 6.08 20.14 7.17
N THR A 185 5.65 19.40 6.17
CA THR A 185 5.04 18.07 6.37
C THR A 185 6.07 16.95 6.32
N LEU A 186 7.24 17.22 5.74
CA LEU A 186 8.43 16.37 5.82
C LEU A 186 9.69 17.23 6.02
N GLU A 187 10.49 16.86 7.01
CA GLU A 187 11.81 17.46 7.26
C GLU A 187 12.90 16.38 7.12
N VAL A 188 13.83 16.61 6.19
CA VAL A 188 14.99 15.74 5.98
C VAL A 188 16.17 16.28 6.78
N MET A 189 16.73 15.47 7.67
CA MET A 189 17.72 15.89 8.68
C MET A 189 19.02 15.08 8.57
N PRO A 190 20.00 15.51 7.75
CA PRO A 190 21.33 14.91 7.77
C PRO A 190 21.95 15.07 9.15
N THR A 191 22.40 13.97 9.73
CA THR A 191 22.88 13.95 11.11
C THR A 191 24.02 12.94 11.25
N LYS A 192 25.04 13.25 12.04
CA LYS A 192 26.08 12.27 12.41
C LYS A 192 25.47 11.15 13.21
N ARG A 193 25.83 9.89 12.92
CA ARG A 193 25.26 8.70 13.58
C ARG A 193 25.36 8.75 15.09
N GLU A 194 26.49 9.27 15.61
CA GLU A 194 26.73 9.40 17.04
C GLU A 194 25.76 10.36 17.72
N ARG A 195 25.12 11.25 16.94
CA ARG A 195 24.16 12.25 17.42
C ARG A 195 22.71 11.91 17.17
N TYR A 196 22.40 10.70 16.70
CA TYR A 196 21.02 10.30 16.44
C TYR A 196 20.15 10.33 17.70
N PHE A 197 20.72 9.89 18.81
CA PHE A 197 20.02 9.91 20.09
C PHE A 197 19.60 11.34 20.47
N GLU A 198 20.57 12.29 20.51
CA GLU A 198 20.30 13.69 20.83
C GLU A 198 19.33 14.33 19.84
N LYS A 199 19.49 14.03 18.54
CA LYS A 199 18.61 14.55 17.48
C LYS A 199 17.16 14.10 17.65
N ILE A 200 16.93 12.85 18.01
CA ILE A 200 15.58 12.34 18.28
C ILE A 200 14.95 13.05 19.49
N ILE A 201 15.70 13.24 20.56
CA ILE A 201 15.23 13.98 21.74
C ILE A 201 14.93 15.45 21.40
N GLU A 202 15.81 16.11 20.63
CA GLU A 202 15.56 17.48 20.13
C GLU A 202 14.25 17.57 19.31
N ILE A 203 13.96 16.59 18.47
CA ILE A 203 12.73 16.55 17.67
C ILE A 203 11.51 16.36 18.56
N ILE A 204 11.55 15.46 19.54
CA ILE A 204 10.43 15.27 20.49
C ILE A 204 10.17 16.58 21.26
N ALA A 205 11.21 17.23 21.76
CA ALA A 205 11.09 18.52 22.45
C ALA A 205 10.52 19.61 21.52
N LYS A 206 10.92 19.65 20.24
CA LYS A 206 10.35 20.55 19.23
C LYS A 206 8.85 20.27 19.03
N ILE A 207 8.46 19.02 18.83
CA ILE A 207 7.06 18.63 18.64
C ILE A 207 6.22 19.05 19.84
N GLN A 208 6.68 18.78 21.07
CA GLN A 208 5.99 19.15 22.31
C GLN A 208 5.85 20.68 22.46
N LYS A 209 6.88 21.41 22.09
CA LYS A 209 6.87 22.90 22.17
C LYS A 209 5.92 23.54 21.15
N GLU A 210 5.85 22.97 19.95
CA GLU A 210 5.04 23.50 18.85
C GLU A 210 3.58 23.03 18.91
N ASN A 211 3.29 21.98 19.70
CA ASN A 211 1.96 21.37 19.80
C ASN A 211 1.63 21.12 21.29
N GLU A 212 0.93 22.04 21.90
CA GLU A 212 0.61 22.01 23.34
C GLU A 212 -0.23 20.78 23.77
N THR A 213 -0.98 20.20 22.84
CA THR A 213 -1.89 19.06 23.09
C THR A 213 -1.30 17.71 22.69
N VAL A 214 -0.01 17.66 22.34
CA VAL A 214 0.61 16.40 21.91
C VAL A 214 0.75 15.45 23.09
N GLU A 215 0.30 14.21 22.89
CA GLU A 215 0.40 13.12 23.82
C GLU A 215 1.48 12.12 23.38
N PRO A 216 2.02 11.27 24.26
CA PRO A 216 3.06 10.31 23.87
C PRO A 216 2.63 9.37 22.75
N GLU A 217 1.37 8.98 22.68
CA GLU A 217 0.83 8.09 21.62
C GLU A 217 0.74 8.73 20.24
N ASP A 218 0.94 10.05 20.13
CA ASP A 218 0.95 10.80 18.88
C ASP A 218 2.29 10.68 18.13
N ILE A 219 3.32 10.14 18.79
CA ILE A 219 4.66 10.06 18.21
C ILE A 219 5.07 8.60 17.98
N GLY A 220 5.43 8.30 16.71
CA GLY A 220 6.06 7.05 16.32
C GLY A 220 7.52 7.24 15.92
N ILE A 221 8.44 6.50 16.54
CA ILE A 221 9.86 6.45 16.16
C ILE A 221 10.11 5.14 15.42
N MET A 222 10.63 5.23 14.19
CA MET A 222 10.78 4.08 13.31
C MET A 222 12.19 4.00 12.73
N PHE A 223 12.79 2.82 12.77
CA PHE A 223 14.11 2.60 12.18
C PHE A 223 14.10 1.55 11.08
N LEU A 224 14.95 1.79 10.08
CA LEU A 224 14.99 0.99 8.86
C LEU A 224 15.66 -0.37 9.07
N GLU A 225 16.86 -0.36 9.68
CA GLU A 225 17.69 -1.55 9.83
C GLU A 225 17.43 -2.28 11.14
N ASN A 226 17.27 -3.61 11.05
CA ASN A 226 17.12 -4.49 12.19
C ASN A 226 18.52 -4.94 12.68
N ASN A 227 19.17 -4.13 13.50
CA ASN A 227 20.50 -4.41 14.04
C ASN A 227 20.60 -4.04 15.52
N ASN A 228 21.62 -4.56 16.18
CA ASN A 228 21.83 -4.34 17.61
C ASN A 228 21.97 -2.86 17.96
N THR A 229 22.62 -2.06 17.13
CA THR A 229 22.82 -0.62 17.35
C THR A 229 21.46 0.10 17.50
N ASN A 230 20.51 -0.20 16.61
CA ASN A 230 19.17 0.39 16.65
C ASN A 230 18.35 -0.13 17.85
N TYR A 231 18.50 -1.41 18.21
CA TYR A 231 17.82 -1.95 19.39
C TYR A 231 18.36 -1.36 20.71
N GLU A 232 19.67 -1.15 20.80
CA GLU A 232 20.29 -0.44 21.95
C GLU A 232 19.86 1.02 21.99
N LEU A 233 19.81 1.69 20.84
CA LEU A 233 19.30 3.07 20.75
C LEU A 233 17.86 3.15 21.23
N ALA A 234 16.98 2.23 20.81
CA ALA A 234 15.59 2.19 21.26
C ALA A 234 15.46 2.04 22.78
N LYS A 235 16.27 1.19 23.40
CA LYS A 235 16.30 1.02 24.86
C LYS A 235 16.80 2.27 25.59
N ARG A 236 17.83 2.93 25.06
CA ARG A 236 18.31 4.22 25.62
C ARG A 236 17.22 5.31 25.49
N LEU A 237 16.54 5.39 24.36
CA LEU A 237 15.42 6.32 24.16
C LEU A 237 14.29 6.07 25.16
N GLN A 238 13.95 4.82 25.44
CA GLN A 238 12.92 4.46 26.43
C GLN A 238 13.25 5.04 27.82
N ILE A 239 14.50 5.00 28.23
CA ILE A 239 14.96 5.51 29.56
C ILE A 239 14.93 7.04 29.57
N GLU A 240 15.49 7.68 28.54
CA GLU A 240 15.66 9.13 28.52
C GLU A 240 14.32 9.86 28.27
N ILE A 241 13.46 9.35 27.40
CA ILE A 241 12.12 9.90 27.17
C ILE A 241 11.30 9.87 28.48
N LYS A 242 11.42 8.78 29.26
CA LYS A 242 10.78 8.71 30.58
C LYS A 242 11.31 9.73 31.52
N LYS A 243 12.62 9.97 31.51
CA LYS A 243 13.32 10.91 32.43
C LYS A 243 13.01 12.36 32.03
N GLU A 244 13.11 12.73 30.76
CA GLU A 244 12.98 14.13 30.31
C GLU A 244 11.53 14.57 30.16
N PHE A 245 10.65 13.70 29.59
CA PHE A 245 9.27 14.05 29.28
C PHE A 245 8.24 13.39 30.21
N GLY A 246 8.65 12.48 31.08
CA GLY A 246 7.74 11.71 31.94
C GLY A 246 6.94 10.63 31.19
N TRP A 247 7.15 10.47 29.88
CA TRP A 247 6.39 9.61 29.02
C TRP A 247 6.84 8.15 29.05
N ASN A 248 5.90 7.22 28.99
CA ASN A 248 6.22 5.81 28.81
C ASN A 248 6.45 5.51 27.32
N VAL A 249 7.34 4.54 27.06
CA VAL A 249 7.68 4.12 25.70
C VAL A 249 7.31 2.66 25.50
N ASN A 250 6.58 2.38 24.46
CA ASN A 250 6.27 1.03 23.99
C ASN A 250 7.28 0.60 22.93
N ILE A 251 7.97 -0.50 23.18
CA ILE A 251 8.88 -1.13 22.22
C ILE A 251 8.08 -2.08 21.34
N GLY A 252 7.62 -1.58 20.20
CA GLY A 252 6.66 -2.26 19.32
C GLY A 252 7.16 -3.57 18.71
N TYR A 253 8.48 -3.76 18.51
CA TYR A 253 9.00 -5.05 18.02
C TYR A 253 9.02 -6.14 19.13
N GLU A 254 8.88 -5.78 20.42
CA GLU A 254 8.73 -6.72 21.53
C GLU A 254 7.25 -7.02 21.79
N THR A 255 6.42 -5.99 21.88
CA THR A 255 4.99 -6.11 22.22
C THR A 255 4.11 -6.52 21.04
N LYS A 256 4.50 -6.12 19.82
CA LYS A 256 3.73 -6.27 18.55
C LYS A 256 2.35 -5.60 18.56
N GLU A 257 2.14 -4.67 19.48
CA GLU A 257 0.89 -3.95 19.66
C GLU A 257 1.17 -2.47 19.94
N LYS A 258 0.24 -1.58 19.56
CA LYS A 258 0.25 -0.17 19.98
C LYS A 258 -0.42 -0.08 21.36
N ILE A 259 0.34 0.31 22.39
CA ILE A 259 -0.16 0.49 23.73
C ILE A 259 -0.58 1.95 23.92
N LYS A 260 -1.78 2.16 24.43
CA LYS A 260 -2.32 3.48 24.70
C LYS A 260 -1.47 4.27 25.68
N ASP A 261 -1.47 5.59 25.55
CA ASP A 261 -0.72 6.54 26.42
C ASP A 261 0.81 6.29 26.44
N THR A 262 1.35 5.72 25.34
CA THR A 262 2.81 5.47 25.22
C THR A 262 3.34 5.92 23.88
N LEU A 263 4.56 6.49 23.87
CA LEU A 263 5.31 6.75 22.65
C LEU A 263 5.75 5.41 22.03
N PHE A 264 5.57 5.26 20.74
CA PHE A 264 5.86 4.02 20.04
C PHE A 264 7.25 4.04 19.40
N VAL A 265 8.07 3.01 19.68
CA VAL A 265 9.40 2.83 19.06
C VAL A 265 9.46 1.45 18.42
N SER A 266 9.72 1.36 17.13
CA SER A 266 9.82 0.06 16.46
C SER A 266 10.63 0.09 15.17
N ASN A 267 10.86 -1.10 14.61
CA ASN A 267 11.42 -1.26 13.27
C ASN A 267 10.33 -1.19 12.20
N LYS A 268 10.76 -1.08 10.93
CA LYS A 268 9.87 -1.01 9.76
C LYS A 268 8.88 -2.17 9.65
N ASN A 269 9.19 -3.36 10.17
CA ASN A 269 8.36 -4.55 9.99
C ASN A 269 7.10 -4.57 10.88
N ASN A 270 7.09 -3.77 11.94
CA ASN A 270 5.99 -3.74 12.92
C ASN A 270 5.20 -2.43 12.92
N VAL A 271 5.30 -1.64 11.86
CA VAL A 271 4.59 -0.35 11.74
C VAL A 271 3.47 -0.38 10.70
N LYS A 272 3.33 -1.50 9.98
CA LYS A 272 2.30 -1.66 8.97
C LYS A 272 0.91 -1.58 9.59
N GLY A 273 0.01 -0.82 8.97
CA GLY A 273 -1.33 -0.55 9.50
C GLY A 273 -1.40 0.50 10.63
N LEU A 274 -0.27 0.90 11.23
CA LEU A 274 -0.24 1.96 12.25
C LEU A 274 -0.18 3.34 11.61
N GLU A 275 -0.68 4.35 12.33
CA GLU A 275 -0.60 5.76 11.95
C GLU A 275 -0.42 6.65 13.17
N PHE A 276 0.29 7.78 12.98
CA PHE A 276 0.64 8.72 14.03
C PHE A 276 0.54 10.16 13.50
N PRO A 277 0.19 11.15 14.32
CA PRO A 277 0.37 12.56 13.97
C PRO A 277 1.80 12.88 13.54
N PHE A 278 2.78 12.43 14.31
CA PHE A 278 4.20 12.70 14.09
C PHE A 278 4.99 11.41 13.99
N VAL A 279 5.86 11.34 12.99
CA VAL A 279 6.75 10.19 12.79
C VAL A 279 8.20 10.65 12.71
N ILE A 280 9.08 9.99 13.47
CA ILE A 280 10.52 10.17 13.40
C ILE A 280 11.11 8.91 12.79
N CYS A 281 11.49 8.98 11.51
CA CYS A 281 12.14 7.89 10.79
C CYS A 281 13.65 8.08 10.80
N PHE A 282 14.42 7.02 11.01
CA PHE A 282 15.86 7.09 10.84
C PHE A 282 16.45 5.83 10.19
N MET A 283 17.61 6.02 9.54
CA MET A 283 18.38 4.96 8.93
C MET A 283 19.87 5.14 9.25
N GLN A 284 20.60 4.03 9.46
CA GLN A 284 22.04 4.04 9.73
C GLN A 284 22.86 3.97 8.44
N GLY A 285 22.35 3.31 7.42
CA GLY A 285 22.98 3.21 6.11
C GLY A 285 22.81 4.47 5.26
N CYS A 286 23.67 4.64 4.25
CA CYS A 286 23.46 5.68 3.24
C CYS A 286 22.28 5.33 2.36
N LEU A 287 21.58 6.36 1.89
CA LEU A 287 20.47 6.18 0.95
C LEU A 287 21.01 5.73 -0.41
N THR A 288 20.60 4.54 -0.83
CA THR A 288 20.99 3.93 -2.10
C THR A 288 19.82 3.88 -3.08
N ASP A 289 20.09 3.38 -4.29
CA ASP A 289 19.06 3.14 -5.32
C ASP A 289 18.37 1.79 -5.17
N ASN A 290 18.59 1.08 -4.07
CA ASN A 290 17.90 -0.17 -3.77
C ASN A 290 16.42 0.07 -3.52
N LEU A 291 15.57 -0.51 -4.36
CA LEU A 291 14.12 -0.30 -4.33
C LEU A 291 13.44 -0.81 -3.07
N GLN A 292 13.90 -1.92 -2.49
CA GLN A 292 13.34 -2.42 -1.22
C GLN A 292 13.61 -1.43 -0.07
N THR A 293 14.81 -0.84 -0.04
CA THR A 293 15.15 0.23 0.90
C THR A 293 14.24 1.44 0.70
N ARG A 294 14.08 1.88 -0.56
CA ARG A 294 13.22 3.01 -0.95
C ARG A 294 11.75 2.76 -0.59
N ASN A 295 11.22 1.57 -0.85
CA ASN A 295 9.89 1.16 -0.44
C ASN A 295 9.72 1.20 1.09
N SER A 296 10.70 0.69 1.83
CA SER A 296 10.66 0.74 3.29
C SER A 296 10.61 2.18 3.83
N ILE A 297 11.37 3.10 3.22
CA ILE A 297 11.34 4.52 3.56
C ILE A 297 9.96 5.13 3.24
N TYR A 298 9.44 4.88 2.03
CA TYR A 298 8.09 5.28 1.65
C TYR A 298 7.05 4.83 2.68
N MET A 299 7.07 3.53 3.02
CA MET A 299 6.14 2.94 3.97
C MET A 299 6.24 3.60 5.36
N MET A 300 7.45 3.90 5.86
CA MET A 300 7.63 4.55 7.17
C MET A 300 7.16 6.01 7.14
N LEU A 301 7.54 6.79 6.13
CA LEU A 301 7.17 8.20 6.01
C LEU A 301 5.66 8.40 5.89
N THR A 302 4.96 7.50 5.22
CA THR A 302 3.51 7.55 5.04
C THR A 302 2.71 7.09 6.27
N ARG A 303 3.35 6.76 7.39
CA ARG A 303 2.68 6.53 8.68
C ARG A 303 2.30 7.82 9.39
N SER A 304 2.82 8.97 8.97
CA SER A 304 2.44 10.27 9.51
C SER A 304 1.26 10.89 8.78
N PHE A 305 0.40 11.59 9.52
CA PHE A 305 -0.65 12.39 8.92
C PHE A 305 -0.49 13.91 9.18
N ILE A 306 0.50 14.34 9.98
CA ILE A 306 0.86 15.75 10.15
C ILE A 306 2.30 15.98 9.67
N THR A 307 3.32 15.50 10.41
CA THR A 307 4.73 15.75 10.05
C THR A 307 5.58 14.49 10.20
N SER A 308 6.41 14.22 9.20
CA SER A 308 7.46 13.22 9.23
C SER A 308 8.83 13.89 9.35
N TYR A 309 9.67 13.38 10.24
CA TYR A 309 11.08 13.75 10.38
C TYR A 309 11.92 12.58 9.89
N PHE A 310 12.80 12.82 8.93
CA PHE A 310 13.64 11.79 8.34
C PHE A 310 15.11 12.06 8.64
N ILE A 311 15.68 11.30 9.57
CA ILE A 311 17.09 11.37 9.98
C ILE A 311 17.88 10.35 9.15
N LEU A 312 18.96 10.80 8.54
CA LEU A 312 19.87 9.96 7.77
C LEU A 312 21.32 10.45 7.95
N PRO A 313 22.34 9.60 7.66
CA PRO A 313 23.71 9.97 7.84
C PRO A 313 24.10 11.22 7.06
N ASP A 314 24.85 12.14 7.66
CA ASP A 314 25.40 13.31 6.99
C ASP A 314 26.58 12.97 6.06
N GLU A 315 27.09 11.76 6.15
CA GLU A 315 28.09 11.22 5.24
C GLU A 315 27.48 11.11 3.82
N GLY A 316 28.11 11.80 2.88
CA GLY A 316 27.60 11.84 1.51
C GLY A 316 26.41 12.80 1.32
N ILE A 317 26.32 13.88 2.12
CA ILE A 317 25.27 14.91 2.04
C ILE A 317 25.05 15.39 0.59
N LYS A 318 26.10 15.48 -0.23
CA LYS A 318 26.01 15.83 -1.65
C LYS A 318 25.11 14.89 -2.45
N ASN A 319 24.99 13.62 -2.03
CA ASN A 319 24.16 12.63 -2.71
C ASN A 319 22.67 12.76 -2.35
N ILE A 320 22.33 13.51 -1.30
CA ILE A 320 20.97 13.73 -0.83
C ILE A 320 20.52 15.20 -0.90
N GLU A 321 21.41 16.10 -1.33
CA GLU A 321 21.14 17.53 -1.43
C GLU A 321 19.94 17.81 -2.35
N HIS A 322 19.85 17.08 -3.46
CA HIS A 322 18.70 17.14 -4.38
C HIS A 322 17.38 16.70 -3.72
N ILE A 323 17.42 15.75 -2.77
CA ILE A 323 16.24 15.33 -2.01
C ILE A 323 15.80 16.45 -1.06
N MET A 324 16.74 17.05 -0.34
CA MET A 324 16.44 18.17 0.55
C MET A 324 15.82 19.35 -0.21
N GLN A 325 16.41 19.72 -1.36
CA GLN A 325 15.90 20.77 -2.24
C GLN A 325 14.49 20.43 -2.77
N GLY A 326 14.27 19.19 -3.19
CA GLY A 326 12.98 18.73 -3.68
C GLY A 326 11.89 18.75 -2.60
N VAL A 327 12.21 18.28 -1.40
CA VAL A 327 11.31 18.33 -0.24
C VAL A 327 10.97 19.77 0.15
N ASP A 328 11.97 20.67 0.17
CA ASP A 328 11.75 22.09 0.42
C ASP A 328 10.85 22.73 -0.62
N GLN A 329 11.03 22.37 -1.90
CA GLN A 329 10.21 22.85 -3.01
C GLN A 329 8.75 22.39 -2.81
N VAL A 330 8.51 21.12 -2.47
CA VAL A 330 7.16 20.59 -2.21
C VAL A 330 6.52 21.29 -1.00
N ASN A 331 7.26 21.45 0.10
CA ASN A 331 6.77 22.14 1.29
C ASN A 331 6.34 23.58 0.99
N LYS A 332 7.11 24.30 0.17
CA LYS A 332 6.85 25.70 -0.19
C LYS A 332 5.73 25.87 -1.22
N ASN A 333 5.75 25.05 -2.27
CA ASN A 333 4.92 25.25 -3.47
C ASN A 333 3.69 24.35 -3.51
N GLY A 334 3.67 23.23 -2.75
CA GLY A 334 2.53 22.32 -2.67
C GLY A 334 2.39 21.36 -3.85
N TYR A 335 3.41 21.19 -4.67
CA TYR A 335 3.44 20.23 -5.79
C TYR A 335 4.85 19.70 -6.02
N LEU A 336 4.96 18.54 -6.68
CA LEU A 336 6.23 17.99 -7.15
C LEU A 336 6.60 18.63 -8.50
N HIS A 337 7.81 19.19 -8.58
CA HIS A 337 8.41 19.65 -9.82
C HIS A 337 9.54 18.69 -10.20
N VAL A 338 9.35 17.88 -11.24
CA VAL A 338 10.27 16.79 -11.59
C VAL A 338 10.55 16.77 -13.09
N LYS A 339 11.82 16.48 -13.44
CA LYS A 339 12.22 16.41 -14.83
C LYS A 339 11.63 15.17 -15.51
N GLU A 340 11.03 15.37 -16.68
CA GLU A 340 10.54 14.27 -17.49
C GLU A 340 11.69 13.44 -18.07
N PRO A 341 11.70 12.11 -17.89
CA PRO A 341 12.65 11.25 -18.57
C PRO A 341 12.45 11.27 -20.09
N THR A 342 13.52 11.10 -20.85
CA THR A 342 13.43 10.94 -22.31
C THR A 342 12.65 9.68 -22.67
N ASP A 343 12.14 9.60 -23.90
CA ASP A 343 11.34 8.43 -24.34
C ASP A 343 12.13 7.12 -24.26
N ASP A 344 13.43 7.14 -24.52
CA ASP A 344 14.28 5.95 -24.37
C ASP A 344 14.50 5.57 -22.89
N GLN A 345 14.63 6.56 -22.01
CA GLN A 345 14.67 6.33 -20.56
C GLN A 345 13.32 5.78 -20.05
N LYS A 346 12.19 6.32 -20.52
CA LYS A 346 10.86 5.81 -20.15
C LYS A 346 10.67 4.34 -20.52
N LYS A 347 11.11 3.92 -21.72
CA LYS A 347 11.01 2.50 -22.14
C LYS A 347 11.68 1.56 -21.14
N THR A 348 12.78 1.98 -20.54
CA THR A 348 13.48 1.16 -19.52
C THR A 348 12.86 1.24 -18.13
N LEU A 349 12.11 2.30 -17.85
CA LEU A 349 11.48 2.56 -16.56
C LEU A 349 10.04 2.03 -16.44
N TYR A 350 9.37 1.72 -17.56
CA TYR A 350 7.99 1.20 -17.56
C TYR A 350 7.92 -0.27 -17.16
N ASN A 351 8.28 -0.59 -15.94
CA ASN A 351 8.20 -1.94 -15.41
C ASN A 351 7.02 -2.16 -14.45
N ALA A 352 6.28 -1.11 -14.09
CA ALA A 352 5.06 -1.23 -13.31
C ALA A 352 3.96 -0.43 -14.01
N ILE A 353 3.16 -1.08 -14.84
CA ILE A 353 2.03 -0.44 -15.48
C ILE A 353 0.77 -0.95 -14.82
N ILE A 354 0.06 -0.04 -14.16
CA ILE A 354 -1.38 -0.18 -14.04
C ILE A 354 -1.91 0.07 -15.46
N GLN A 355 -2.32 -0.98 -16.14
CA GLN A 355 -3.18 -0.77 -17.30
C GLN A 355 -4.57 -0.47 -16.75
N HIS A 356 -4.92 0.81 -16.72
CA HIS A 356 -6.30 1.20 -16.72
C HIS A 356 -6.88 0.85 -18.07
N THR A 357 -7.70 -0.18 -18.12
CA THR A 357 -8.76 -0.21 -19.11
C THR A 357 -9.73 0.88 -18.66
N SER A 358 -9.85 1.90 -19.50
CA SER A 358 -10.77 3.00 -19.32
C SER A 358 -12.15 2.44 -18.94
N ILE A 359 -12.63 2.83 -17.76
CA ILE A 359 -13.96 2.52 -17.25
C ILE A 359 -14.18 1.00 -17.10
N HIS A 360 -13.84 0.45 -15.94
CA HIS A 360 -14.29 -0.89 -15.57
C HIS A 360 -15.80 -0.86 -15.31
N GLN A 361 -16.55 -0.96 -16.38
CA GLN A 361 -17.94 -1.35 -16.30
C GLN A 361 -17.98 -2.81 -15.88
N SER A 362 -18.75 -3.14 -14.87
CA SER A 362 -19.06 -4.53 -14.57
C SER A 362 -19.68 -5.17 -15.84
N GLN A 363 -19.53 -6.47 -16.03
CA GLN A 363 -20.17 -7.16 -17.17
C GLN A 363 -21.66 -6.76 -17.29
N ARG A 364 -22.33 -6.58 -16.16
CA ARG A 364 -23.72 -6.15 -16.11
C ARG A 364 -23.93 -4.73 -16.65
N GLU A 365 -23.03 -3.80 -16.36
CA GLU A 365 -23.07 -2.43 -16.90
C GLU A 365 -22.78 -2.40 -18.40
N ILE A 366 -21.80 -3.19 -18.87
CA ILE A 366 -21.52 -3.35 -20.31
C ILE A 366 -22.75 -3.90 -21.03
N VAL A 367 -23.38 -4.91 -20.45
CA VAL A 367 -24.61 -5.49 -21.02
C VAL A 367 -25.75 -4.46 -21.04
N GLU A 368 -25.95 -3.67 -19.96
CA GLU A 368 -26.98 -2.62 -19.93
C GLU A 368 -26.74 -1.53 -20.97
N ASP A 369 -25.50 -1.07 -21.15
CA ASP A 369 -25.14 -0.11 -22.19
C ASP A 369 -25.48 -0.63 -23.60
N VAL A 370 -25.14 -1.90 -23.87
CA VAL A 370 -25.45 -2.56 -25.13
C VAL A 370 -26.96 -2.70 -25.33
N LEU A 371 -27.69 -3.03 -24.27
CA LEU A 371 -29.16 -3.14 -24.31
C LEU A 371 -29.83 -1.78 -24.55
N ASP A 372 -29.23 -0.70 -24.03
CA ASP A 372 -29.65 0.67 -24.31
C ASP A 372 -29.36 1.09 -25.77
N GLU A 373 -28.17 0.80 -26.29
CA GLU A 373 -27.78 1.06 -27.65
C GLU A 373 -28.69 0.33 -28.65
N LEU A 374 -29.03 -0.93 -28.39
CA LEU A 374 -29.93 -1.76 -29.19
C LEU A 374 -31.41 -1.45 -28.91
N ARG A 375 -31.72 -0.53 -27.99
CA ARG A 375 -33.07 -0.13 -27.57
C ARG A 375 -33.94 -1.30 -27.15
N ILE A 376 -33.37 -2.28 -26.49
CA ILE A 376 -34.08 -3.47 -26.01
C ILE A 376 -35.04 -3.11 -24.88
N PRO A 377 -36.35 -3.52 -24.97
CA PRO A 377 -37.35 -3.22 -23.94
C PRO A 377 -36.96 -3.77 -22.55
N LYS A 378 -37.25 -3.02 -21.48
CA LYS A 378 -36.87 -3.38 -20.10
C LYS A 378 -37.34 -4.76 -19.65
N ASN A 379 -38.51 -5.20 -20.11
CA ASN A 379 -39.06 -6.51 -19.75
C ASN A 379 -38.33 -7.70 -20.43
N GLU A 380 -37.44 -7.44 -21.39
CA GLU A 380 -36.65 -8.47 -22.07
C GLU A 380 -35.19 -8.50 -21.63
N ARG A 381 -34.70 -7.46 -20.97
CA ARG A 381 -33.27 -7.29 -20.61
C ARG A 381 -32.75 -8.39 -19.72
N GLU A 382 -33.52 -8.84 -18.76
CA GLU A 382 -33.11 -9.88 -17.81
C GLU A 382 -32.73 -11.21 -18.50
N LYS A 383 -33.30 -11.47 -19.68
CA LYS A 383 -32.95 -12.65 -20.47
C LYS A 383 -31.52 -12.56 -21.02
N PHE A 384 -31.12 -11.38 -21.45
CA PHE A 384 -29.77 -11.14 -21.97
C PHE A 384 -28.72 -11.12 -20.85
N HIS A 385 -29.04 -10.56 -19.69
CA HIS A 385 -28.17 -10.69 -18.52
C HIS A 385 -27.90 -12.16 -18.21
N LYS A 386 -28.94 -12.98 -18.09
CA LYS A 386 -28.78 -14.42 -17.84
C LYS A 386 -28.04 -15.16 -18.95
N LEU A 387 -28.27 -14.78 -20.23
CA LEU A 387 -27.55 -15.35 -21.35
C LEU A 387 -26.03 -15.11 -21.23
N ILE A 388 -25.64 -13.86 -21.00
CA ILE A 388 -24.24 -13.47 -20.88
C ILE A 388 -23.61 -14.09 -19.63
N GLU A 389 -24.25 -14.00 -18.47
CA GLU A 389 -23.77 -14.59 -17.23
C GLU A 389 -23.58 -16.12 -17.30
N THR A 390 -24.40 -16.80 -18.11
CA THR A 390 -24.37 -18.27 -18.18
C THR A 390 -23.40 -18.80 -19.24
N LEU A 391 -23.39 -18.18 -20.42
CA LEU A 391 -22.66 -18.69 -21.58
C LEU A 391 -21.33 -17.95 -21.86
N TYR A 392 -21.22 -16.70 -21.39
CA TYR A 392 -20.10 -15.81 -21.70
C TYR A 392 -19.56 -15.14 -20.41
N LYS A 393 -19.35 -15.93 -19.39
CA LYS A 393 -19.08 -15.51 -18.01
C LYS A 393 -17.87 -14.57 -17.84
N ASP A 394 -16.89 -14.68 -18.75
CA ASP A 394 -15.65 -13.90 -18.73
C ASP A 394 -15.56 -12.93 -19.92
N GLU A 395 -16.68 -12.59 -20.54
CA GLU A 395 -16.70 -11.65 -21.67
C GLU A 395 -16.95 -10.23 -21.19
N PHE A 396 -15.97 -9.36 -21.38
CA PHE A 396 -16.00 -7.95 -21.00
C PHE A 396 -15.76 -7.01 -22.19
N ASP A 397 -15.61 -7.56 -23.40
CA ASP A 397 -15.48 -6.77 -24.63
C ASP A 397 -16.87 -6.29 -25.08
N LYS A 398 -17.08 -4.97 -25.07
CA LYS A 398 -18.36 -4.34 -25.40
C LYS A 398 -18.82 -4.68 -26.81
N ASP A 399 -17.90 -4.70 -27.80
CA ASP A 399 -18.21 -4.97 -29.17
C ASP A 399 -18.67 -6.43 -29.34
N ARG A 400 -18.01 -7.33 -28.62
CA ARG A 400 -18.39 -8.75 -28.62
C ARG A 400 -19.73 -9.00 -27.93
N VAL A 401 -19.97 -8.34 -26.78
CA VAL A 401 -21.29 -8.38 -26.12
C VAL A 401 -22.38 -7.83 -27.02
N TYR A 402 -22.10 -6.76 -27.76
CA TYR A 402 -23.02 -6.18 -28.73
C TYR A 402 -23.39 -7.19 -29.83
N GLU A 403 -22.41 -7.86 -30.45
CA GLU A 403 -22.66 -8.90 -31.48
C GLU A 403 -23.51 -10.05 -30.92
N ILE A 404 -23.20 -10.53 -29.72
CA ILE A 404 -23.92 -11.62 -29.05
C ILE A 404 -25.39 -11.22 -28.82
N VAL A 405 -25.60 -10.05 -28.21
CA VAL A 405 -26.94 -9.57 -27.89
C VAL A 405 -27.76 -9.32 -29.14
N GLN A 406 -27.18 -8.63 -30.14
CA GLN A 406 -27.83 -8.33 -31.39
C GLN A 406 -28.24 -9.60 -32.16
N THR A 407 -27.35 -10.58 -32.24
CA THR A 407 -27.63 -11.86 -32.94
C THR A 407 -28.80 -12.59 -32.27
N ASN A 408 -28.77 -12.70 -30.95
CA ASN A 408 -29.82 -13.40 -30.21
C ASN A 408 -31.14 -12.65 -30.22
N TYR A 409 -31.12 -11.30 -30.17
CA TYR A 409 -32.33 -10.47 -30.28
C TYR A 409 -33.00 -10.62 -31.66
N ASN A 410 -32.21 -10.63 -32.73
CA ASN A 410 -32.69 -10.84 -34.06
C ASN A 410 -33.32 -12.24 -34.25
N MET A 411 -32.69 -13.29 -33.69
CA MET A 411 -33.23 -14.65 -33.70
C MET A 411 -34.57 -14.78 -32.95
N MET A 412 -34.71 -14.05 -31.83
CA MET A 412 -35.96 -14.07 -31.03
C MET A 412 -37.12 -13.34 -31.71
N ASN A 413 -36.81 -12.34 -32.54
CA ASN A 413 -37.80 -11.53 -33.26
C ASN A 413 -38.05 -11.98 -34.72
N SER A 414 -37.37 -13.03 -35.19
CA SER A 414 -37.50 -13.60 -36.52
C SER A 414 -38.60 -14.68 -36.64
N LYS A 415 -39.59 -14.68 -35.69
CA LYS A 415 -40.72 -15.58 -35.73
C LYS A 415 -41.98 -14.86 -36.17
#